data_2fc56f18866a76e8a45f85be21a6de5c
#
_entry.id   2fc56f18866a76e8a45f85be21a6de5c
#
_cell.length_a   1.000
_cell.length_b   1.000
_cell.length_c   1.000
_cell.angle_alpha   90.00
_cell.angle_beta   90.00
_cell.angle_gamma   90.00
#
_symmetry.space_group_name_H-M   'P 1'
#
loop_
_entity.id
_entity.type
_entity.pdbx_description
1 polymer ?
#
loop_
_entity_poly.entity_id
_entity_poly.type
_entity_poly.pdbx_seq_one_letter_code
_entity_poly.pdbx_strand_id
1 'polypeptide(L)'
;MALHTNLPIYKVAYDLLDVVTDLVKNMPRDFKSSIGGKISQECVEIVVLIFRANCARDKAPHLGELIERLQVAELLLRLSRDKRLISTSQYARAIELTGSVGKQASGWRRSALSPAS
;
A
#
# COMPACT_ATOMS: atom_id res chain seq x y z
N MET A 1 9.73 9.99 -19.93
CA MET A 1 9.16 9.58 -18.63
C MET A 1 8.60 8.17 -18.74
N ALA A 2 8.94 7.30 -17.81
CA ALA A 2 8.40 5.95 -17.78
C ALA A 2 6.92 5.96 -17.38
N LEU A 3 6.16 5.01 -17.91
CA LEU A 3 4.78 4.82 -17.47
C LEU A 3 4.79 4.25 -16.05
N HIS A 4 3.93 4.78 -15.19
CA HIS A 4 3.85 4.31 -13.79
C HIS A 4 3.55 2.80 -13.72
N THR A 5 2.80 2.25 -14.67
CA THR A 5 2.46 0.83 -14.72
C THR A 5 3.67 -0.08 -14.94
N ASN A 6 4.80 0.47 -15.41
CA ASN A 6 6.03 -0.27 -15.62
C ASN A 6 6.96 -0.26 -14.41
N LEU A 7 6.64 0.52 -13.37
CA LEU A 7 7.46 0.60 -12.17
C LEU A 7 7.30 -0.66 -11.32
N PRO A 8 8.39 -1.21 -10.78
CA PRO A 8 8.28 -2.38 -9.89
C PRO A 8 7.37 -2.13 -8.69
N ILE A 9 7.43 -0.93 -8.09
CA ILE A 9 6.57 -0.59 -6.94
C ILE A 9 5.09 -0.63 -7.31
N TYR A 10 4.73 -0.21 -8.53
CA TYR A 10 3.34 -0.27 -8.99
C TYR A 10 2.85 -1.71 -9.04
N LYS A 11 3.67 -2.61 -9.57
CA LYS A 11 3.29 -4.02 -9.70
C LYS A 11 3.01 -4.65 -8.34
N VAL A 12 3.86 -4.36 -7.35
CA VAL A 12 3.68 -4.88 -6.00
C VAL A 12 2.47 -4.23 -5.32
N ALA A 13 2.27 -2.92 -5.50
CA ALA A 13 1.11 -2.22 -4.95
C ALA A 13 -0.20 -2.73 -5.57
N TYR A 14 -0.18 -3.06 -6.86
CA TYR A 14 -1.33 -3.67 -7.52
C TYR A 14 -1.63 -5.05 -6.93
N ASP A 15 -0.58 -5.86 -6.72
CA ASP A 15 -0.74 -7.18 -6.08
C ASP A 15 -1.30 -7.04 -4.66
N LEU A 16 -0.85 -6.03 -3.91
CA LEU A 16 -1.37 -5.73 -2.59
C LEU A 16 -2.87 -5.41 -2.66
N LEU A 17 -3.27 -4.56 -3.59
CA LEU A 17 -4.67 -4.20 -3.77
C LEU A 17 -5.51 -5.44 -4.11
N ASP A 18 -5.01 -6.30 -4.98
CA ASP A 18 -5.68 -7.54 -5.37
C ASP A 18 -5.85 -8.47 -4.16
N VAL A 19 -4.80 -8.70 -3.40
CA VAL A 19 -4.84 -9.53 -2.18
C VAL A 19 -5.83 -8.95 -1.18
N VAL A 20 -5.79 -7.64 -0.95
CA VAL A 20 -6.66 -6.96 0.02
C VAL A 20 -8.12 -7.04 -0.40
N THR A 21 -8.44 -6.88 -1.68
CA THR A 21 -9.84 -7.01 -2.14
C THR A 21 -10.37 -8.41 -1.88
N ASP A 22 -9.55 -9.43 -2.03
CA ASP A 22 -9.94 -10.81 -1.73
C ASP A 22 -10.13 -11.02 -0.22
N LEU A 23 -9.24 -10.46 0.61
CA LEU A 23 -9.38 -10.54 2.07
C LEU A 23 -10.66 -9.89 2.54
N VAL A 24 -10.96 -8.70 2.05
CA VAL A 24 -12.14 -7.93 2.45
C VAL A 24 -13.42 -8.64 2.02
N LYS A 25 -13.42 -9.25 0.84
CA LYS A 25 -14.55 -9.99 0.30
C LYS A 25 -15.02 -11.07 1.28
N ASN A 26 -14.10 -11.70 1.99
CA ASN A 26 -14.39 -12.81 2.89
C ASN A 26 -14.56 -12.40 4.35
N MET A 27 -14.47 -11.10 4.66
CA MET A 27 -14.70 -10.62 6.03
C MET A 27 -16.17 -10.72 6.41
N PRO A 28 -16.47 -10.87 7.71
CA PRO A 28 -17.84 -10.79 8.20
C PRO A 28 -18.48 -9.45 7.80
N ARG A 29 -19.79 -9.50 7.53
CA ARG A 29 -20.55 -8.37 7.01
C ARG A 29 -20.34 -7.08 7.81
N ASP A 30 -20.32 -7.18 9.15
CA ASP A 30 -20.21 -6.02 10.02
C ASP A 30 -18.85 -5.29 9.90
N PHE A 31 -17.82 -6.01 9.47
CA PHE A 31 -16.48 -5.46 9.34
C PHE A 31 -16.08 -5.15 7.90
N LYS A 32 -16.81 -5.73 6.94
CA LYS A 32 -16.49 -5.57 5.52
C LYS A 32 -16.57 -4.11 5.07
N SER A 33 -17.61 -3.39 5.47
CA SER A 33 -17.80 -2.00 5.09
C SER A 33 -17.02 -1.01 5.97
N SER A 34 -16.65 -1.41 7.18
CA SER A 34 -15.88 -0.56 8.10
C SER A 34 -14.37 -0.78 7.95
N ILE A 35 -13.80 -1.73 8.69
CA ILE A 35 -12.35 -2.02 8.63
C ILE A 35 -11.92 -2.41 7.22
N GLY A 36 -12.67 -3.32 6.58
CA GLY A 36 -12.36 -3.78 5.23
C GLY A 36 -12.38 -2.66 4.20
N GLY A 37 -13.42 -1.82 4.26
CA GLY A 37 -13.53 -0.66 3.37
C GLY A 37 -12.38 0.32 3.55
N LYS A 38 -11.94 0.54 4.79
CA LYS A 38 -10.82 1.42 5.08
C LYS A 38 -9.51 0.88 4.54
N ILE A 39 -9.25 -0.42 4.73
CA ILE A 39 -8.04 -1.06 4.17
C ILE A 39 -8.01 -0.93 2.65
N SER A 40 -9.13 -1.22 1.98
CA SER A 40 -9.24 -1.11 0.53
C SER A 40 -8.97 0.31 0.06
N GLN A 41 -9.54 1.30 0.75
CA GLN A 41 -9.34 2.70 0.41
C GLN A 41 -7.87 3.11 0.55
N GLU A 42 -7.20 2.70 1.62
CA GLU A 42 -5.78 2.99 1.81
C GLU A 42 -4.92 2.38 0.70
N CYS A 43 -5.23 1.16 0.28
CA CYS A 43 -4.49 0.49 -0.80
C CYS A 43 -4.71 1.16 -2.16
N VAL A 44 -5.92 1.65 -2.44
CA VAL A 44 -6.19 2.44 -3.64
C VAL A 44 -5.38 3.74 -3.62
N GLU A 45 -5.36 4.44 -2.48
CA GLU A 45 -4.58 5.67 -2.35
C GLU A 45 -3.09 5.45 -2.57
N ILE A 46 -2.56 4.31 -2.12
CA ILE A 46 -1.16 3.95 -2.36
C ILE A 46 -0.87 3.88 -3.86
N VAL A 47 -1.74 3.23 -4.63
CA VAL A 47 -1.59 3.14 -6.09
C VAL A 47 -1.67 4.52 -6.74
N VAL A 48 -2.63 5.34 -6.30
CA VAL A 48 -2.80 6.72 -6.81
C VAL A 48 -1.55 7.56 -6.53
N LEU A 49 -0.97 7.43 -5.33
CA LEU A 49 0.23 8.18 -4.95
C LEU A 49 1.46 7.77 -5.76
N ILE A 50 1.56 6.49 -6.17
CA ILE A 50 2.62 6.06 -7.07
C ILE A 50 2.50 6.80 -8.42
N PHE A 51 1.28 6.87 -8.96
CA PHE A 51 1.02 7.62 -10.18
C PHE A 51 1.41 9.10 -10.03
N ARG A 52 0.95 9.73 -8.94
CA ARG A 52 1.26 11.14 -8.67
C ARG A 52 2.76 11.39 -8.54
N ALA A 53 3.45 10.54 -7.79
CA ALA A 53 4.90 10.66 -7.61
C ALA A 53 5.63 10.53 -8.94
N ASN A 54 5.20 9.58 -9.79
CA ASN A 54 5.84 9.39 -11.10
C ASN A 54 5.70 10.61 -12.00
N CYS A 55 4.58 11.32 -11.92
CA CYS A 55 4.31 12.50 -12.73
C CYS A 55 4.85 13.80 -12.13
N ALA A 56 5.11 13.82 -10.84
CA ALA A 56 5.50 15.04 -10.14
C ALA A 56 6.96 15.39 -10.38
N ARG A 57 7.26 16.69 -10.40
CA ARG A 57 8.63 17.18 -10.39
C ARG A 57 9.25 16.94 -9.01
N ASP A 58 8.54 17.31 -7.96
CA ASP A 58 8.94 17.05 -6.57
C ASP A 58 8.21 15.81 -6.08
N LYS A 59 8.90 14.70 -6.02
CA LYS A 59 8.31 13.39 -5.73
C LYS A 59 8.21 13.10 -4.23
N ALA A 60 9.09 13.70 -3.44
CA ALA A 60 9.22 13.36 -2.03
C ALA A 60 7.94 13.53 -1.22
N PRO A 61 7.14 14.60 -1.35
CA PRO A 61 5.89 14.73 -0.60
C PRO A 61 4.89 13.61 -0.89
N HIS A 62 4.77 13.20 -2.14
CA HIS A 62 3.86 12.11 -2.53
C HIS A 62 4.30 10.79 -1.94
N LEU A 63 5.61 10.54 -1.93
CA LEU A 63 6.16 9.30 -1.37
C LEU A 63 6.07 9.29 0.14
N GLY A 64 6.21 10.43 0.80
CA GLY A 64 5.98 10.56 2.25
C GLY A 64 4.55 10.23 2.62
N GLU A 65 3.59 10.75 1.87
CA GLU A 65 2.17 10.43 2.07
C GLU A 65 1.88 8.95 1.82
N LEU A 66 2.49 8.38 0.78
CA LEU A 66 2.35 6.95 0.48
C LEU A 66 2.79 6.10 1.68
N ILE A 67 3.93 6.43 2.27
CA ILE A 67 4.45 5.71 3.43
C ILE A 67 3.48 5.81 4.61
N GLU A 68 2.86 6.97 4.83
CA GLU A 68 1.83 7.12 5.87
C GLU A 68 0.62 6.24 5.60
N ARG A 69 0.12 6.23 4.36
CA ARG A 69 -1.02 5.38 4.00
C ARG A 69 -0.70 3.91 4.20
N LEU A 70 0.53 3.54 3.89
CA LEU A 70 0.99 2.17 4.06
C LEU A 70 0.99 1.75 5.53
N GLN A 71 1.42 2.64 6.42
CA GLN A 71 1.42 2.39 7.87
C GLN A 71 0.00 2.21 8.39
N VAL A 72 -0.95 3.01 7.91
CA VAL A 72 -2.36 2.86 8.28
C VAL A 72 -2.91 1.52 7.80
N ALA A 73 -2.58 1.13 6.56
CA ALA A 73 -3.00 -0.17 6.03
C ALA A 73 -2.45 -1.31 6.87
N GLU A 74 -1.18 -1.25 7.25
CA GLU A 74 -0.55 -2.28 8.09
C GLU A 74 -1.19 -2.37 9.47
N LEU A 75 -1.52 -1.24 10.06
CA LEU A 75 -2.23 -1.20 11.35
C LEU A 75 -3.58 -1.91 11.26
N LEU A 76 -4.35 -1.61 10.21
CA LEU A 76 -5.67 -2.20 10.02
C LEU A 76 -5.61 -3.69 9.67
N LEU A 77 -4.57 -4.10 8.94
CA LEU A 77 -4.33 -5.53 8.67
C LEU A 77 -4.01 -6.29 9.95
N ARG A 78 -3.18 -5.70 10.82
CA ARG A 78 -2.86 -6.29 12.11
C ARG A 78 -4.11 -6.42 12.99
N LEU A 79 -4.92 -5.37 13.03
CA LEU A 79 -6.19 -5.40 13.77
C LEU A 79 -7.10 -6.50 13.22
N SER A 80 -7.16 -6.63 11.90
CA SER A 80 -7.98 -7.67 11.25
C SER A 80 -7.53 -9.08 11.65
N ARG A 81 -6.22 -9.31 11.72
CA ARG A 81 -5.68 -10.58 12.20
C ARG A 81 -6.04 -10.82 13.66
N ASP A 82 -5.84 -9.81 14.51
CA ASP A 82 -6.09 -9.92 15.94
C ASP A 82 -7.58 -10.19 16.24
N LYS A 83 -8.47 -9.63 15.44
CA LYS A 83 -9.91 -9.88 15.53
C LYS A 83 -10.35 -11.13 14.79
N ARG A 84 -9.42 -11.85 14.20
CA ARG A 84 -9.68 -13.08 13.45
C ARG A 84 -10.61 -12.88 12.24
N LEU A 85 -10.53 -11.68 11.65
CA LEU A 85 -11.25 -11.39 10.39
C LEU A 85 -10.52 -11.96 9.19
N ILE A 86 -9.22 -12.16 9.33
CA ILE A 86 -8.35 -12.78 8.34
C ILE A 86 -7.47 -13.81 9.05
N SER A 87 -6.96 -14.79 8.30
CA SER A 87 -6.06 -15.80 8.86
C SER A 87 -4.65 -15.24 9.04
N THR A 88 -3.85 -15.95 9.83
CA THR A 88 -2.44 -15.62 10.02
C THR A 88 -1.67 -15.67 8.70
N SER A 89 -1.95 -16.66 7.85
CA SER A 89 -1.27 -16.78 6.56
C SER A 89 -1.69 -15.69 5.59
N GLN A 90 -2.95 -15.29 5.61
CA GLN A 90 -3.44 -14.16 4.82
C GLN A 90 -2.76 -12.85 5.27
N TYR A 91 -2.67 -12.66 6.58
CA TYR A 91 -1.96 -11.50 7.14
C TYR A 91 -0.50 -11.49 6.70
N ALA A 92 0.20 -12.63 6.83
CA ALA A 92 1.61 -12.74 6.45
C ALA A 92 1.82 -12.37 4.97
N ARG A 93 0.94 -12.83 4.09
CA ARG A 93 1.02 -12.50 2.66
C ARG A 93 0.85 -11.00 2.42
N ALA A 94 -0.14 -10.39 3.06
CA ALA A 94 -0.38 -8.95 2.92
C ALA A 94 0.80 -8.12 3.45
N ILE A 95 1.36 -8.49 4.60
CA ILE A 95 2.50 -7.79 5.21
C ILE A 95 3.77 -7.93 4.36
N GLU A 96 3.97 -9.07 3.72
CA GLU A 96 5.08 -9.24 2.79
C GLU A 96 4.99 -8.21 1.66
N LEU A 97 3.77 -7.99 1.14
CA LEU A 97 3.55 -7.02 0.08
C LEU A 97 3.69 -5.57 0.56
N THR A 98 3.13 -5.24 1.74
CA THR A 98 3.29 -3.89 2.30
C THR A 98 4.75 -3.59 2.59
N GLY A 99 5.49 -4.58 3.09
CA GLY A 99 6.93 -4.45 3.34
C GLY A 99 7.70 -4.14 2.07
N SER A 100 7.38 -4.82 0.97
CA SER A 100 8.02 -4.57 -0.32
C SER A 100 7.70 -3.17 -0.85
N VAL A 101 6.43 -2.74 -0.78
CA VAL A 101 6.02 -1.39 -1.19
C VAL A 101 6.76 -0.35 -0.35
N GLY A 102 6.80 -0.54 0.97
CA GLY A 102 7.46 0.39 1.89
C GLY A 102 8.96 0.53 1.62
N LYS A 103 9.62 -0.58 1.38
CA LYS A 103 11.06 -0.59 1.07
C LYS A 103 11.34 0.18 -0.23
N GLN A 104 10.55 -0.07 -1.26
CA GLN A 104 10.71 0.61 -2.55
C GLN A 104 10.35 2.09 -2.46
N ALA A 105 9.28 2.44 -1.75
CA ALA A 105 8.88 3.83 -1.56
C ALA A 105 9.93 4.62 -0.79
N SER A 106 10.49 4.03 0.27
CA SER A 106 11.55 4.66 1.08
C SER A 106 12.82 4.88 0.26
N GLY A 107 13.21 3.90 -0.56
CA GLY A 107 14.35 4.03 -1.45
C GLY A 107 14.15 5.11 -2.50
N TRP A 108 12.97 5.14 -3.10
CA TRP A 108 12.62 6.15 -4.10
C TRP A 108 12.59 7.56 -3.47
N ARG A 109 12.02 7.68 -2.27
CA ARG A 109 11.99 8.95 -1.55
C ARG A 109 13.40 9.46 -1.25
N ARG A 110 14.30 8.59 -0.78
CA ARG A 110 15.70 8.95 -0.54
C ARG A 110 16.36 9.46 -1.81
N SER A 111 16.16 8.78 -2.92
CA SER A 111 16.69 9.18 -4.21
C SER A 111 16.16 10.56 -4.62
N ALA A 112 14.87 10.81 -4.40
CA ALA A 112 14.23 12.09 -4.74
C ALA A 112 14.73 13.23 -3.86
N LEU A 113 15.15 12.96 -2.63
CA LEU A 113 15.68 13.97 -1.70
C LEU A 113 17.16 14.22 -1.90
N SER A 114 17.88 13.34 -2.59
CA SER A 114 19.32 13.49 -2.79
C SER A 114 19.61 14.69 -3.68
N PRO A 115 20.62 15.51 -3.34
CA PRO A 115 21.00 16.61 -4.22
C PRO A 115 21.42 16.07 -5.58
N ALA A 116 21.10 16.81 -6.63
CA ALA A 116 21.60 16.49 -7.95
C ALA A 116 23.13 16.65 -7.93
N SER A 117 23.82 15.58 -8.27
CA SER A 117 25.28 15.58 -8.30
C SER A 117 25.81 15.98 -9.66
#